data_f77e2aa1832508e7c535b6e1a5c7b3fe
#
_entry.id   f77e2aa1832508e7c535b6e1a5c7b3fe
#
_cell.length_a   1.000
_cell.length_b   1.000
_cell.length_c   1.000
_cell.angle_alpha   90.00
_cell.angle_beta   90.00
_cell.angle_gamma   90.00
#
_symmetry.space_group_name_H-M   'P 1'
#
loop_
_entity.id
_entity.type
_entity.pdbx_description
1 polymer ?
#
loop_
_entity_poly.entity_id
_entity_poly.type
_entity_poly.pdbx_seq_one_letter_code
_entity_poly.pdbx_strand_id
1 'polypeptide(L)'
;MNDKIYAIFIDIDGTLMNGGTIPQENINVIDSVRKLGHKVFINTGRSYACIPKKVFDSVDFDGVVAGIGSYVRYGDEIVQSITIPENMLIELADYFLSTDALCVFEGEEKLLYLNADNIKNKNADRLIIKDSSDLSTIYKGIRISKVTVVRPLLETEIKMLEQNYSVYQHENYAEFALKGCSKSAGMQVMLRRLGLGKENCIAIGDSANDIDMLKHAGIA
;
A
#
# COMPACT_ATOMS: atom_id res chain seq x y z
N MET A 1 11.55 27.50 -23.33
CA MET A 1 11.64 27.26 -21.85
C MET A 1 11.77 25.77 -21.69
N ASN A 2 12.76 25.29 -20.94
CA ASN A 2 12.84 23.86 -20.62
C ASN A 2 11.74 23.59 -19.59
N ASP A 3 10.59 23.12 -20.06
CA ASP A 3 9.46 22.81 -19.18
C ASP A 3 9.83 21.59 -18.35
N LYS A 4 10.34 21.85 -17.14
CA LYS A 4 10.75 20.80 -16.21
C LYS A 4 9.52 20.00 -15.80
N ILE A 5 9.48 18.71 -16.17
CA ILE A 5 8.42 17.79 -15.79
C ILE A 5 8.68 17.29 -14.37
N TYR A 6 7.65 17.28 -13.54
CA TYR A 6 7.68 16.72 -12.20
C TYR A 6 6.82 15.46 -12.10
N ALA A 7 7.27 14.51 -11.28
CA ALA A 7 6.50 13.41 -10.78
C ALA A 7 6.04 13.75 -9.34
N ILE A 8 4.74 13.80 -9.13
CA ILE A 8 4.11 14.22 -7.88
C ILE A 8 3.48 12.98 -7.24
N PHE A 9 3.92 12.63 -6.04
CA PHE A 9 3.43 11.49 -5.27
C PHE A 9 2.62 11.97 -4.09
N ILE A 10 1.38 11.49 -3.97
CA ILE A 10 0.40 11.96 -2.98
C ILE A 10 -0.09 10.77 -2.18
N ASP A 11 0.01 10.84 -0.85
CA ASP A 11 -0.66 9.88 0.02
C ASP A 11 -2.20 10.06 -0.02
N ILE A 12 -2.93 9.01 0.36
CA ILE A 12 -4.40 9.04 0.33
C ILE A 12 -4.96 9.59 1.64
N ASP A 13 -4.66 8.94 2.74
CA ASP A 13 -5.38 9.11 4.00
C ASP A 13 -4.80 10.28 4.80
N GLY A 14 -5.60 11.32 5.03
CA GLY A 14 -5.15 12.56 5.68
C GLY A 14 -4.56 13.58 4.72
N THR A 15 -4.19 13.18 3.50
CA THR A 15 -3.55 14.04 2.49
C THR A 15 -4.48 14.31 1.30
N LEU A 16 -4.66 13.33 0.40
CA LEU A 16 -5.57 13.46 -0.74
C LEU A 16 -7.03 13.50 -0.29
N MET A 17 -7.35 12.65 0.69
CA MET A 17 -8.70 12.37 1.16
C MET A 17 -8.79 12.57 2.67
N ASN A 18 -9.79 13.34 3.13
CA ASN A 18 -10.08 13.55 4.54
C ASN A 18 -11.51 13.08 4.85
N GLY A 19 -11.68 12.32 5.95
CA GLY A 19 -13.00 11.81 6.35
C GLY A 19 -13.72 11.01 5.26
N GLY A 20 -12.96 10.38 4.36
CA GLY A 20 -13.52 9.60 3.27
C GLY A 20 -13.98 10.42 2.06
N THR A 21 -13.67 11.72 1.97
CA THR A 21 -14.03 12.60 0.86
C THR A 21 -12.77 13.25 0.28
N ILE A 22 -12.68 13.33 -1.04
CA ILE A 22 -11.65 14.10 -1.73
C ILE A 22 -12.20 15.51 -1.95
N PRO A 23 -11.55 16.57 -1.41
CA PRO A 23 -11.95 17.93 -1.65
C PRO A 23 -11.91 18.27 -3.14
N GLN A 24 -12.89 19.05 -3.62
CA GLN A 24 -12.97 19.44 -5.04
C GLN A 24 -11.74 20.27 -5.46
N GLU A 25 -11.17 21.02 -4.54
CA GLU A 25 -9.94 21.79 -4.75
C GLU A 25 -8.76 20.87 -5.12
N ASN A 26 -8.62 19.73 -4.44
CA ASN A 26 -7.56 18.76 -4.74
C ASN A 26 -7.73 18.19 -6.15
N ILE A 27 -8.95 17.84 -6.55
CA ILE A 27 -9.27 17.35 -7.89
C ILE A 27 -8.86 18.41 -8.93
N ASN A 28 -9.29 19.66 -8.74
CA ASN A 28 -9.02 20.76 -9.68
C ASN A 28 -7.50 21.04 -9.82
N VAL A 29 -6.76 21.00 -8.72
CA VAL A 29 -5.30 21.20 -8.72
C VAL A 29 -4.59 20.05 -9.45
N ILE A 30 -4.97 18.81 -9.18
CA ILE A 30 -4.38 17.64 -9.84
C ILE A 30 -4.61 17.72 -11.36
N ASP A 31 -5.83 18.00 -11.78
CA ASP A 31 -6.15 18.18 -13.20
C ASP A 31 -5.33 19.31 -13.84
N SER A 32 -5.13 20.41 -13.12
CA SER A 32 -4.39 21.56 -13.62
C SER A 32 -2.91 21.22 -13.81
N VAL A 33 -2.27 20.58 -12.84
CA VAL A 33 -0.85 20.21 -12.94
C VAL A 33 -0.60 19.12 -13.98
N ARG A 34 -1.56 18.20 -14.17
CA ARG A 34 -1.48 17.20 -15.26
C ARG A 34 -1.59 17.86 -16.63
N LYS A 35 -2.46 18.88 -16.81
CA LYS A 35 -2.55 19.67 -18.06
C LYS A 35 -1.27 20.43 -18.38
N LEU A 36 -0.46 20.77 -17.37
CA LEU A 36 0.89 21.33 -17.56
C LEU A 36 1.96 20.28 -17.91
N GLY A 37 1.59 19.01 -18.05
CA GLY A 37 2.49 17.92 -18.44
C GLY A 37 3.15 17.19 -17.28
N HIS A 38 2.90 17.59 -16.03
CA HIS A 38 3.39 16.88 -14.86
C HIS A 38 2.68 15.53 -14.69
N LYS A 39 3.31 14.61 -13.95
CA LYS A 39 2.80 13.26 -13.68
C LYS A 39 2.36 13.16 -12.22
N VAL A 40 1.14 12.67 -11.98
CA VAL A 40 0.59 12.57 -10.62
C VAL A 40 0.30 11.12 -10.28
N PHE A 41 0.80 10.69 -9.13
CA PHE A 41 0.76 9.32 -8.63
C PHE A 41 0.17 9.26 -7.23
N ILE A 42 -0.64 8.24 -6.97
CA ILE A 42 -0.93 7.80 -5.60
C ILE A 42 0.33 7.14 -5.04
N ASN A 43 0.64 7.37 -3.75
CA ASN A 43 1.67 6.64 -3.03
C ASN A 43 1.19 6.32 -1.61
N THR A 44 0.64 5.11 -1.43
CA THR A 44 -0.12 4.73 -0.24
C THR A 44 0.36 3.45 0.44
N GLY A 45 0.17 3.37 1.77
CA GLY A 45 0.31 2.12 2.52
C GLY A 45 -0.78 1.10 2.22
N ARG A 46 -1.94 1.52 1.71
CA ARG A 46 -3.02 0.60 1.32
C ARG A 46 -2.55 -0.37 0.24
N SER A 47 -2.93 -1.64 0.34
CA SER A 47 -2.80 -2.55 -0.80
C SER A 47 -3.68 -2.08 -1.96
N TYR A 48 -3.36 -2.49 -3.19
CA TYR A 48 -4.12 -2.04 -4.35
C TYR A 48 -5.61 -2.39 -4.25
N ALA A 49 -5.94 -3.60 -3.73
CA ALA A 49 -7.32 -4.01 -3.47
C ALA A 49 -8.05 -3.17 -2.39
N CYS A 50 -7.30 -2.48 -1.52
CA CYS A 50 -7.85 -1.64 -0.45
C CYS A 50 -8.03 -0.17 -0.85
N ILE A 51 -7.58 0.24 -2.04
CA ILE A 51 -7.80 1.61 -2.51
C ILE A 51 -9.29 1.77 -2.87
N PRO A 52 -10.02 2.71 -2.25
CA PRO A 52 -11.42 2.91 -2.57
C PRO A 52 -11.61 3.26 -4.05
N LYS A 53 -12.56 2.59 -4.72
CA LYS A 53 -12.86 2.86 -6.14
C LYS A 53 -13.10 4.34 -6.43
N LYS A 54 -13.78 5.05 -5.53
CA LYS A 54 -14.05 6.50 -5.65
C LYS A 54 -12.78 7.35 -5.85
N VAL A 55 -11.60 6.88 -5.41
CA VAL A 55 -10.34 7.61 -5.62
C VAL A 55 -10.02 7.65 -7.10
N PHE A 56 -10.16 6.53 -7.79
CA PHE A 56 -9.96 6.43 -9.23
C PHE A 56 -11.11 7.04 -10.05
N ASP A 57 -12.34 6.99 -9.52
CA ASP A 57 -13.51 7.57 -10.18
C ASP A 57 -13.50 9.13 -10.13
N SER A 58 -12.80 9.71 -9.14
CA SER A 58 -12.76 11.16 -8.93
C SER A 58 -11.59 11.86 -9.60
N VAL A 59 -10.46 11.18 -9.76
CA VAL A 59 -9.22 11.77 -10.26
C VAL A 59 -8.51 10.78 -11.18
N ASP A 60 -8.09 11.26 -12.34
CA ASP A 60 -7.19 10.51 -13.20
C ASP A 60 -5.76 10.61 -12.68
N PHE A 61 -5.20 9.51 -12.21
CA PHE A 61 -3.79 9.40 -11.85
C PHE A 61 -2.98 8.78 -13.00
N ASP A 62 -1.73 9.21 -13.16
CA ASP A 62 -0.82 8.59 -14.15
C ASP A 62 -0.37 7.20 -13.71
N GLY A 63 -0.47 6.89 -12.41
CA GLY A 63 -0.16 5.58 -11.86
C GLY A 63 -0.31 5.51 -10.33
N VAL A 64 0.10 4.38 -9.77
CA VAL A 64 -0.09 4.04 -8.35
C VAL A 64 1.15 3.35 -7.80
N VAL A 65 1.56 3.77 -6.61
CA VAL A 65 2.44 3.04 -5.70
C VAL A 65 1.58 2.62 -4.51
N ALA A 66 1.38 1.33 -4.31
CA ALA A 66 0.51 0.75 -3.29
C ALA A 66 1.23 -0.32 -2.45
N GLY A 67 0.59 -0.78 -1.36
CA GLY A 67 1.10 -1.85 -0.52
C GLY A 67 2.46 -1.55 0.07
N ILE A 68 2.65 -0.33 0.59
CA ILE A 68 3.93 0.12 1.13
C ILE A 68 5.06 0.02 0.06
N GLY A 69 4.74 0.33 -1.20
CA GLY A 69 5.72 0.27 -2.31
C GLY A 69 5.95 -1.11 -2.91
N SER A 70 5.26 -2.14 -2.45
CA SER A 70 5.34 -3.49 -3.04
C SER A 70 4.73 -3.57 -4.44
N TYR A 71 3.75 -2.73 -4.74
CA TYR A 71 3.05 -2.67 -6.01
C TYR A 71 3.22 -1.31 -6.68
N VAL A 72 3.68 -1.29 -7.93
CA VAL A 72 3.88 -0.06 -8.72
C VAL A 72 3.26 -0.26 -10.10
N ARG A 73 2.33 0.62 -10.47
CA ARG A 73 1.64 0.62 -11.77
C ARG A 73 1.72 1.98 -12.43
N TYR A 74 2.08 2.03 -13.72
CA TYR A 74 2.07 3.23 -14.57
C TYR A 74 1.08 3.03 -15.73
N GLY A 75 0.00 3.80 -15.75
CA GLY A 75 -1.12 3.51 -16.63
C GLY A 75 -1.63 2.08 -16.39
N ASP A 76 -1.64 1.24 -17.43
CA ASP A 76 -2.03 -0.17 -17.36
C ASP A 76 -0.84 -1.13 -17.15
N GLU A 77 0.41 -0.62 -17.16
CA GLU A 77 1.61 -1.42 -16.98
C GLU A 77 1.91 -1.66 -15.51
N ILE A 78 2.01 -2.91 -15.08
CA ILE A 78 2.56 -3.28 -13.78
C ILE A 78 4.09 -3.20 -13.88
N VAL A 79 4.67 -2.15 -13.28
CA VAL A 79 6.13 -1.92 -13.29
C VAL A 79 6.82 -2.77 -12.24
N GLN A 80 6.18 -2.99 -11.10
CA GLN A 80 6.66 -3.83 -10.01
C GLN A 80 5.51 -4.48 -9.28
N SER A 81 5.69 -5.75 -8.89
CA SER A 81 4.81 -6.43 -7.95
C SER A 81 5.63 -7.42 -7.12
N ILE A 82 5.87 -7.05 -5.87
CA ILE A 82 6.59 -7.85 -4.87
C ILE A 82 5.54 -8.50 -3.98
N THR A 83 5.55 -9.83 -3.93
CA THR A 83 4.60 -10.61 -3.13
C THR A 83 5.34 -11.46 -2.10
N ILE A 84 4.69 -11.69 -0.98
CA ILE A 84 5.20 -12.57 0.08
C ILE A 84 5.16 -14.02 -0.44
N PRO A 85 6.25 -14.77 -0.39
CA PRO A 85 6.29 -16.18 -0.81
C PRO A 85 5.26 -17.04 -0.05
N GLU A 86 4.70 -18.04 -0.72
CA GLU A 86 3.64 -18.91 -0.17
C GLU A 86 4.06 -19.59 1.15
N ASN A 87 5.29 -20.10 1.22
CA ASN A 87 5.80 -20.70 2.45
C ASN A 87 5.82 -19.72 3.63
N MET A 88 6.21 -18.45 3.39
CA MET A 88 6.19 -17.41 4.42
C MET A 88 4.76 -17.01 4.80
N LEU A 89 3.82 -17.02 3.84
CA LEU A 89 2.40 -16.79 4.12
C LEU A 89 1.81 -17.90 5.00
N ILE A 90 2.18 -19.16 4.75
CA ILE A 90 1.76 -20.31 5.57
C ILE A 90 2.29 -20.16 6.99
N GLU A 91 3.58 -19.83 7.18
CA GLU A 91 4.17 -19.59 8.51
C GLU A 91 3.47 -18.45 9.26
N LEU A 92 3.16 -17.36 8.56
CA LEU A 92 2.39 -16.25 9.14
C LEU A 92 0.96 -16.66 9.51
N ALA A 93 0.29 -17.44 8.65
CA ALA A 93 -1.05 -17.91 8.91
C ALA A 93 -1.08 -18.86 10.11
N ASP A 94 -0.17 -19.82 10.22
CA ASP A 94 -0.04 -20.72 11.37
C ASP A 94 0.14 -19.92 12.65
N TYR A 95 1.02 -18.91 12.63
CA TYR A 95 1.26 -18.08 13.79
C TYR A 95 0.01 -17.28 14.18
N PHE A 96 -0.58 -16.51 13.26
CA PHE A 96 -1.70 -15.64 13.59
C PHE A 96 -3.02 -16.39 13.83
N LEU A 97 -3.24 -17.56 13.24
CA LEU A 97 -4.37 -18.43 13.58
C LEU A 97 -4.28 -18.96 15.02
N SER A 98 -3.06 -19.11 15.57
CA SER A 98 -2.87 -19.48 16.99
C SER A 98 -3.13 -18.33 17.96
N THR A 99 -3.37 -17.13 17.47
CA THR A 99 -3.72 -15.94 18.25
C THR A 99 -5.18 -15.56 18.02
N ASP A 100 -5.73 -14.66 18.85
CA ASP A 100 -7.07 -14.10 18.63
C ASP A 100 -7.06 -12.84 17.74
N ALA A 101 -5.91 -12.47 17.20
CA ALA A 101 -5.77 -11.25 16.42
C ALA A 101 -6.45 -11.38 15.06
N LEU A 102 -7.35 -10.46 14.75
CA LEU A 102 -7.83 -10.29 13.39
C LEU A 102 -6.64 -9.88 12.51
N CYS A 103 -6.39 -10.67 11.47
CA CYS A 103 -5.32 -10.42 10.54
C CYS A 103 -5.87 -10.38 9.11
N VAL A 104 -5.33 -9.49 8.27
CA VAL A 104 -5.72 -9.35 6.88
C VAL A 104 -4.50 -9.52 6.00
N PHE A 105 -4.50 -10.52 5.15
CA PHE A 105 -3.52 -10.72 4.10
C PHE A 105 -3.99 -9.97 2.87
N GLU A 106 -3.28 -8.92 2.51
CA GLU A 106 -3.71 -7.96 1.52
C GLU A 106 -2.96 -8.15 0.20
N GLY A 107 -3.71 -8.40 -0.86
CA GLY A 107 -3.19 -8.59 -2.21
C GLY A 107 -3.49 -7.44 -3.16
N GLU A 108 -3.19 -7.69 -4.41
CA GLU A 108 -3.47 -6.76 -5.50
C GLU A 108 -4.97 -6.71 -5.82
N GLU A 109 -5.67 -7.85 -5.74
CA GLU A 109 -7.08 -8.00 -6.12
C GLU A 109 -7.97 -8.48 -4.97
N LYS A 110 -7.40 -9.19 -4.00
CA LYS A 110 -8.15 -9.89 -2.95
C LYS A 110 -7.60 -9.60 -1.57
N LEU A 111 -8.49 -9.73 -0.59
CA LEU A 111 -8.17 -9.68 0.83
C LEU A 111 -8.55 -11.01 1.46
N LEU A 112 -7.63 -11.63 2.18
CA LEU A 112 -7.86 -12.86 2.94
C LEU A 112 -7.84 -12.52 4.43
N TYR A 113 -8.81 -13.02 5.18
CA TYR A 113 -9.01 -12.68 6.58
C TYR A 113 -8.75 -13.90 7.48
N LEU A 114 -8.02 -13.71 8.57
CA LEU A 114 -7.82 -14.67 9.65
C LEU A 114 -8.53 -14.14 10.90
N ASN A 115 -9.11 -15.05 11.70
CA ASN A 115 -9.79 -14.73 12.95
C ASN A 115 -10.91 -13.67 12.80
N ALA A 116 -11.66 -13.78 11.71
CA ALA A 116 -12.67 -12.80 11.32
C ALA A 116 -14.05 -13.00 11.96
N ASP A 117 -14.21 -13.95 12.86
CA ASP A 117 -15.50 -14.34 13.44
C ASP A 117 -16.20 -13.20 14.20
N ASN A 118 -15.44 -12.26 14.73
CA ASN A 118 -15.91 -11.13 15.51
C ASN A 118 -16.19 -9.85 14.67
N ILE A 119 -16.05 -9.89 13.35
CA ILE A 119 -16.33 -8.72 12.52
C ILE A 119 -17.85 -8.57 12.39
N LYS A 120 -18.42 -7.52 13.02
CA LYS A 120 -19.87 -7.23 13.04
C LYS A 120 -20.52 -7.08 11.65
N ASN A 121 -19.76 -6.64 10.64
CA ASN A 121 -20.22 -6.56 9.25
C ASN A 121 -19.82 -7.83 8.48
N LYS A 122 -20.70 -8.81 8.48
CA LYS A 122 -20.57 -10.01 7.65
C LYS A 122 -20.90 -9.67 6.19
N ASN A 123 -19.97 -9.06 5.46
CA ASN A 123 -20.07 -9.07 4.00
C ASN A 123 -19.92 -10.53 3.55
N ALA A 124 -20.91 -11.05 2.82
CA ALA A 124 -20.97 -12.44 2.37
C ALA A 124 -19.78 -12.88 1.49
N ASP A 125 -19.00 -11.94 0.99
CA ASP A 125 -17.92 -12.17 0.00
C ASP A 125 -16.51 -12.16 0.61
N ARG A 126 -16.37 -12.25 1.94
CA ARG A 126 -15.04 -12.31 2.58
C ARG A 126 -14.40 -13.68 2.36
N LEU A 127 -13.17 -13.66 1.89
CA LEU A 127 -12.32 -14.84 1.79
C LEU A 127 -11.65 -15.07 3.16
N ILE A 128 -12.00 -16.16 3.83
CA ILE A 128 -11.54 -16.44 5.20
C ILE A 128 -10.57 -17.63 5.17
N ILE A 129 -9.38 -17.44 5.71
CA ILE A 129 -8.41 -18.50 5.99
C ILE A 129 -8.80 -19.13 7.31
N LYS A 130 -9.15 -20.41 7.30
CA LYS A 130 -9.48 -21.20 8.50
C LYS A 130 -8.32 -22.09 8.94
N ASP A 131 -7.52 -22.51 7.97
CA ASP A 131 -6.32 -23.33 8.11
C ASP A 131 -5.25 -22.78 7.18
N SER A 132 -3.98 -22.84 7.58
CA SER A 132 -2.89 -22.30 6.77
C SER A 132 -2.75 -23.02 5.41
N SER A 133 -3.17 -24.29 5.34
CA SER A 133 -3.20 -25.05 4.08
C SER A 133 -4.21 -24.49 3.05
N ASP A 134 -5.16 -23.64 3.47
CA ASP A 134 -6.06 -22.94 2.54
C ASP A 134 -5.28 -22.09 1.53
N LEU A 135 -4.10 -21.57 1.93
CA LEU A 135 -3.24 -20.77 1.06
C LEU A 135 -2.65 -21.55 -0.12
N SER A 136 -2.38 -22.84 0.08
CA SER A 136 -1.86 -23.72 -0.97
C SER A 136 -2.95 -24.49 -1.72
N THR A 137 -4.19 -24.43 -1.28
CA THR A 137 -5.34 -25.14 -1.84
C THR A 137 -6.40 -24.18 -2.38
N ILE A 138 -7.28 -23.66 -1.51
CA ILE A 138 -8.45 -22.82 -1.87
C ILE A 138 -8.00 -21.48 -2.45
N TYR A 139 -6.95 -20.88 -1.86
CA TYR A 139 -6.46 -19.55 -2.21
C TYR A 139 -5.13 -19.57 -2.98
N LYS A 140 -4.78 -20.73 -3.52
CA LYS A 140 -3.55 -20.91 -4.31
C LYS A 140 -3.45 -19.89 -5.44
N GLY A 141 -2.31 -19.22 -5.51
CA GLY A 141 -2.00 -18.24 -6.55
C GLY A 141 -2.53 -16.83 -6.28
N ILE A 142 -3.25 -16.60 -5.16
CA ILE A 142 -3.59 -15.23 -4.74
C ILE A 142 -2.30 -14.53 -4.29
N ARG A 143 -2.04 -13.38 -4.91
CA ARG A 143 -0.82 -12.60 -4.68
C ARG A 143 -1.00 -11.67 -3.48
N ILE A 144 -0.33 -11.97 -2.38
CA ILE A 144 -0.35 -11.17 -1.15
C ILE A 144 0.96 -10.39 -1.06
N SER A 145 0.86 -9.09 -0.86
CA SER A 145 2.01 -8.19 -0.80
C SER A 145 2.22 -7.54 0.56
N LYS A 146 1.17 -7.53 1.39
CA LYS A 146 1.16 -6.86 2.68
C LYS A 146 0.26 -7.62 3.66
N VAL A 147 0.57 -7.49 4.95
CA VAL A 147 -0.27 -8.02 6.04
C VAL A 147 -0.60 -6.89 7.01
N THR A 148 -1.86 -6.83 7.44
CA THR A 148 -2.31 -5.93 8.51
C THR A 148 -2.82 -6.76 9.69
N VAL A 149 -2.34 -6.48 10.90
CA VAL A 149 -2.81 -7.05 12.16
C VAL A 149 -3.62 -5.97 12.90
N VAL A 150 -4.88 -6.25 13.22
CA VAL A 150 -5.81 -5.24 13.78
C VAL A 150 -5.67 -5.18 15.30
N ARG A 151 -4.45 -4.99 15.74
CA ARG A 151 -3.97 -4.60 17.07
C ARG A 151 -2.50 -4.18 16.99
N PRO A 152 -1.96 -3.51 18.00
CA PRO A 152 -0.51 -3.37 18.14
C PRO A 152 0.18 -4.73 18.26
N LEU A 153 1.35 -4.85 17.65
CA LEU A 153 2.21 -6.03 17.80
C LEU A 153 2.94 -6.00 19.15
N LEU A 154 3.21 -7.19 19.69
CA LEU A 154 4.09 -7.35 20.84
C LEU A 154 5.57 -7.13 20.42
N GLU A 155 6.42 -6.73 21.34
CA GLU A 155 7.86 -6.55 21.04
C GLU A 155 8.52 -7.82 20.49
N THR A 156 8.08 -8.98 20.96
CA THR A 156 8.56 -10.30 20.46
C THR A 156 8.12 -10.54 19.01
N GLU A 157 6.90 -10.14 18.66
CA GLU A 157 6.38 -10.24 17.28
C GLU A 157 7.12 -9.29 16.35
N ILE A 158 7.37 -8.05 16.78
CA ILE A 158 8.14 -7.08 16.01
C ILE A 158 9.52 -7.64 15.70
N LYS A 159 10.27 -8.12 16.72
CA LYS A 159 11.60 -8.70 16.54
C LYS A 159 11.61 -9.92 15.61
N MET A 160 10.58 -10.74 15.66
CA MET A 160 10.42 -11.90 14.76
C MET A 160 10.17 -11.43 13.32
N LEU A 161 9.22 -10.52 13.13
CA LEU A 161 8.82 -10.04 11.81
C LEU A 161 9.91 -9.19 11.14
N GLU A 162 10.63 -8.37 11.89
CA GLU A 162 11.71 -7.54 11.38
C GLU A 162 12.89 -8.33 10.79
N GLN A 163 12.95 -9.64 10.95
CA GLN A 163 13.94 -10.46 10.25
C GLN A 163 13.71 -10.45 8.72
N ASN A 164 12.44 -10.47 8.29
CA ASN A 164 12.05 -10.61 6.88
C ASN A 164 11.17 -9.46 6.36
N TYR A 165 10.61 -8.65 7.24
CA TYR A 165 9.62 -7.64 6.90
C TYR A 165 10.05 -6.24 7.36
N SER A 166 9.57 -5.22 6.67
CA SER A 166 9.48 -3.84 7.13
C SER A 166 8.19 -3.70 7.92
N VAL A 167 8.28 -3.41 9.22
CA VAL A 167 7.13 -3.35 10.15
C VAL A 167 6.80 -1.90 10.47
N TYR A 168 5.52 -1.56 10.40
CA TYR A 168 4.98 -0.24 10.74
C TYR A 168 3.92 -0.41 11.83
N GLN A 169 4.23 0.13 13.01
CA GLN A 169 3.36 0.11 14.17
C GLN A 169 2.52 1.38 14.22
N HIS A 170 1.22 1.24 14.37
CA HIS A 170 0.24 2.31 14.59
C HIS A 170 -0.42 2.13 15.97
N GLU A 171 -1.22 3.11 16.38
CA GLU A 171 -1.89 3.08 17.69
C GLU A 171 -2.81 1.85 17.86
N ASN A 172 -3.58 1.51 16.82
CA ASN A 172 -4.63 0.49 16.89
C ASN A 172 -4.40 -0.71 15.95
N TYR A 173 -3.35 -0.71 15.15
CA TYR A 173 -3.00 -1.79 14.24
C TYR A 173 -1.52 -1.76 13.90
N ALA A 174 -1.04 -2.81 13.28
CA ALA A 174 0.27 -2.85 12.66
C ALA A 174 0.17 -3.39 11.24
N GLU A 175 1.10 -2.99 10.40
CA GLU A 175 1.18 -3.45 9.03
C GLU A 175 2.63 -3.77 8.67
N PHE A 176 2.83 -4.73 7.78
CA PHE A 176 4.15 -5.10 7.32
C PHE A 176 4.14 -5.66 5.90
N ALA A 177 5.25 -5.44 5.20
CA ALA A 177 5.53 -5.95 3.87
C ALA A 177 6.96 -6.50 3.86
N LEU A 178 7.35 -7.21 2.79
CA LEU A 178 8.72 -7.73 2.67
C LEU A 178 9.76 -6.61 2.83
N LYS A 179 10.90 -6.95 3.44
CA LYS A 179 12.04 -6.03 3.57
C LYS A 179 12.41 -5.42 2.23
N GLY A 180 12.70 -4.11 2.24
CA GLY A 180 12.98 -3.33 1.05
C GLY A 180 11.75 -2.69 0.41
N CYS A 181 10.53 -3.08 0.82
CA CYS A 181 9.33 -2.35 0.46
C CYS A 181 9.17 -1.12 1.37
N SER A 182 8.98 0.03 0.74
CA SER A 182 8.62 1.29 1.39
C SER A 182 7.99 2.24 0.38
N LYS A 183 7.25 3.26 0.82
CA LYS A 183 6.71 4.28 -0.07
C LYS A 183 7.81 4.93 -0.92
N SER A 184 8.99 5.16 -0.34
CA SER A 184 10.15 5.68 -1.04
C SER A 184 10.70 4.72 -2.09
N ALA A 185 10.81 3.43 -1.77
CA ALA A 185 11.30 2.42 -2.72
C ALA A 185 10.40 2.33 -3.96
N GLY A 186 9.08 2.28 -3.77
CA GLY A 186 8.12 2.30 -4.88
C GLY A 186 8.16 3.59 -5.70
N MET A 187 8.28 4.74 -5.03
CA MET A 187 8.48 6.04 -5.68
C MET A 187 9.73 6.05 -6.56
N GLN A 188 10.86 5.53 -6.08
CA GLN A 188 12.10 5.44 -6.86
C GLN A 188 11.98 4.51 -8.07
N VAL A 189 11.21 3.40 -7.96
CA VAL A 189 10.89 2.54 -9.11
C VAL A 189 10.17 3.34 -10.18
N MET A 190 9.16 4.13 -9.80
CA MET A 190 8.43 4.99 -10.73
C MET A 190 9.32 6.07 -11.36
N LEU A 191 10.15 6.74 -10.57
CA LEU A 191 11.08 7.75 -11.09
C LEU A 191 12.03 7.15 -12.13
N ARG A 192 12.61 5.97 -11.86
CA ARG A 192 13.45 5.26 -12.85
C ARG A 192 12.68 4.91 -14.12
N ARG A 193 11.42 4.45 -13.99
CA ARG A 193 10.56 4.15 -15.15
C ARG A 193 10.30 5.37 -16.03
N LEU A 194 10.23 6.57 -15.42
CA LEU A 194 10.02 7.84 -16.10
C LEU A 194 11.30 8.48 -16.62
N GLY A 195 12.47 7.98 -16.25
CA GLY A 195 13.77 8.63 -16.54
C GLY A 195 13.96 9.96 -15.79
N LEU A 196 13.32 10.10 -14.60
CA LEU A 196 13.37 11.29 -13.76
C LEU A 196 14.28 11.08 -12.54
N GLY A 197 14.94 12.14 -12.12
CA GLY A 197 15.73 12.17 -10.91
C GLY A 197 14.96 12.71 -9.70
N LYS A 198 15.63 12.67 -8.53
CA LYS A 198 15.09 13.21 -7.27
C LYS A 198 14.66 14.69 -7.41
N GLU A 199 15.40 15.49 -8.15
CA GLU A 199 15.15 16.92 -8.39
C GLU A 199 13.85 17.19 -9.18
N ASN A 200 13.25 16.15 -9.74
CA ASN A 200 11.97 16.19 -10.45
C ASN A 200 10.84 15.53 -9.63
N CYS A 201 11.08 15.22 -8.35
CA CYS A 201 10.15 14.53 -7.51
C CYS A 201 9.55 15.47 -6.46
N ILE A 202 8.23 15.48 -6.37
CA ILE A 202 7.45 16.12 -5.31
C ILE A 202 6.73 15.03 -4.53
N ALA A 203 6.78 15.07 -3.20
CA ALA A 203 6.06 14.13 -2.34
C ALA A 203 5.19 14.90 -1.33
N ILE A 204 3.96 14.44 -1.12
CA ILE A 204 2.98 15.04 -0.22
C ILE A 204 2.41 13.93 0.66
N GLY A 205 2.50 14.09 1.98
CA GLY A 205 2.05 13.13 2.99
C GLY A 205 1.97 13.77 4.37
N ASP A 206 1.26 13.15 5.31
CA ASP A 206 0.96 13.70 6.64
C ASP A 206 1.31 12.77 7.80
N SER A 207 1.70 11.51 7.52
CA SER A 207 1.87 10.48 8.54
C SER A 207 3.31 9.97 8.69
N ALA A 208 3.57 9.21 9.75
CA ALA A 208 4.90 8.68 10.03
C ALA A 208 5.43 7.74 8.92
N ASN A 209 4.54 7.02 8.23
CA ASN A 209 4.92 6.13 7.13
C ASN A 209 5.25 6.89 5.83
N ASP A 210 5.05 8.23 5.79
CA ASP A 210 5.44 9.10 4.68
C ASP A 210 6.85 9.66 4.82
N ILE A 211 7.41 9.66 6.03
CA ILE A 211 8.69 10.31 6.33
C ILE A 211 9.80 9.86 5.38
N ASP A 212 9.84 8.58 5.05
CA ASP A 212 10.85 8.02 4.16
C ASP A 212 10.66 8.57 2.72
N MET A 213 9.44 8.62 2.21
CA MET A 213 9.09 9.20 0.92
C MET A 213 9.44 10.69 0.86
N LEU A 214 9.06 11.46 1.88
CA LEU A 214 9.32 12.90 1.97
C LEU A 214 10.82 13.20 1.98
N LYS A 215 11.64 12.44 2.73
CA LYS A 215 13.10 12.59 2.76
C LYS A 215 13.78 12.32 1.42
N HIS A 216 13.22 11.44 0.61
CA HIS A 216 13.78 11.07 -0.69
C HIS A 216 13.26 11.91 -1.86
N ALA A 217 12.25 12.74 -1.66
CA ALA A 217 11.77 13.68 -2.65
C ALA A 217 12.73 14.89 -2.80
N GLY A 218 12.66 15.57 -3.92
CA GLY A 218 13.35 16.84 -4.13
C GLY A 218 12.61 18.02 -3.50
N ILE A 219 11.29 17.90 -3.44
CA ILE A 219 10.36 18.83 -2.77
C ILE A 219 9.38 17.99 -1.94
N ALA A 220 9.16 18.37 -0.68
CA ALA A 220 8.25 17.70 0.23
C ALA A 220 7.40 18.70 1.00
#